data_60c8fd4523369fea56ede3b3fcb35e85
#
_entry.id   60c8fd4523369fea56ede3b3fcb35e85
#
_cell.length_a   1.000
_cell.length_b   1.000
_cell.length_c   1.000
_cell.angle_alpha   90.00
_cell.angle_beta   90.00
_cell.angle_gamma   90.00
#
_symmetry.space_group_name_H-M   'P 1'
#
loop_
_entity.id
_entity.type
_entity.pdbx_description
1 polymer ?
#
loop_
_entity_poly.entity_id
_entity_poly.type
_entity_poly.pdbx_seq_one_letter_code
_entity_poly.pdbx_strand_id
1 'polypeptide(L)'
;MKIGDKVIALTDNPNDSCQFRMKGSVYMVNATSFCAMCMKGLINIGQRSRHQAVMCKCGTLMDSGGLMWTPKDEFVLLDQKQEALQRAVDCEDYEFAAKLRDL
;
A
#
# COMPACT_ATOMS: atom_id res chain seq x y z
N MET A 1 9.27 -3.79 -4.90
CA MET A 1 9.17 -3.66 -3.42
C MET A 1 9.56 -4.98 -2.79
N LYS A 2 10.32 -4.94 -1.75
CA LYS A 2 10.80 -6.11 -1.01
C LYS A 2 10.71 -5.87 0.49
N ILE A 3 10.82 -6.92 1.28
CA ILE A 3 10.77 -6.84 2.75
C ILE A 3 11.85 -5.86 3.24
N GLY A 4 11.45 -4.94 4.11
CA GLY A 4 12.31 -3.91 4.66
C GLY A 4 12.27 -2.58 3.90
N ASP A 5 11.69 -2.53 2.71
CA ASP A 5 11.54 -1.28 1.97
C ASP A 5 10.53 -0.37 2.65
N LYS A 6 10.81 0.94 2.63
CA LYS A 6 9.87 1.95 3.08
C LYS A 6 9.04 2.42 1.90
N VAL A 7 7.74 2.54 2.10
CA VAL A 7 6.77 2.89 1.07
C VAL A 7 5.86 4.01 1.55
N ILE A 8 5.34 4.79 0.63
CA ILE A 8 4.39 5.87 0.89
C ILE A 8 3.03 5.44 0.39
N ALA A 9 1.99 5.56 1.21
CA ALA A 9 0.63 5.24 0.79
C ALA A 9 0.10 6.30 -0.18
N LEU A 10 -0.46 5.84 -1.29
CA LEU A 10 -1.07 6.69 -2.31
C LEU A 10 -2.58 6.85 -2.12
N THR A 11 -3.16 6.08 -1.20
CA THR A 11 -4.60 6.06 -0.93
C THR A 11 -4.87 6.09 0.56
N ASP A 12 -6.07 6.58 0.94
CA ASP A 12 -6.57 6.54 2.31
C ASP A 12 -7.50 5.35 2.51
N ASN A 13 -7.46 4.76 3.71
CA ASN A 13 -8.43 3.77 4.14
C ASN A 13 -8.68 3.93 5.65
N PRO A 14 -9.34 5.01 6.09
CA PRO A 14 -9.47 5.33 7.50
C PRO A 14 -10.53 4.51 8.24
N ASN A 15 -11.46 3.87 7.52
CA ASN A 15 -12.62 3.21 8.10
C ASN A 15 -12.44 1.71 8.33
N ASP A 16 -11.32 1.14 7.91
CA ASP A 16 -11.05 -0.29 8.02
C ASP A 16 -9.96 -0.51 9.07
N SER A 17 -10.32 -1.16 10.19
CA SER A 17 -9.37 -1.44 11.26
C SER A 17 -8.26 -2.41 10.84
N CYS A 18 -8.50 -3.25 9.82
CA CYS A 18 -7.53 -4.22 9.33
C CYS A 18 -6.62 -3.65 8.25
N GLN A 19 -7.13 -2.71 7.44
CA GLN A 19 -6.40 -2.10 6.33
C GLN A 19 -6.22 -0.60 6.51
N PHE A 20 -6.19 -0.14 7.76
CA PHE A 20 -6.04 1.28 8.05
C PHE A 20 -4.75 1.82 7.44
N ARG A 21 -4.87 2.90 6.68
CA ARG A 21 -3.73 3.64 6.17
C ARG A 21 -4.12 5.08 5.86
N MET A 22 -3.14 5.95 5.96
CA MET A 22 -3.31 7.38 5.64
C MET A 22 -2.46 7.72 4.43
N LYS A 23 -3.07 8.34 3.43
CA LYS A 23 -2.37 8.83 2.24
C LYS A 23 -1.22 9.77 2.64
N GLY A 24 -0.04 9.51 2.09
CA GLY A 24 1.15 10.30 2.38
C GLY A 24 1.95 9.83 3.59
N SER A 25 1.48 8.83 4.33
CA SER A 25 2.23 8.25 5.44
C SER A 25 3.20 7.18 4.96
N VAL A 26 4.30 7.01 5.69
CA VAL A 26 5.33 6.03 5.38
C VAL A 26 5.10 4.76 6.18
N TYR A 27 5.20 3.64 5.49
CA TYR A 27 5.10 2.31 6.09
C TYR A 27 6.30 1.47 5.64
N MET A 28 6.53 0.36 6.34
CA MET A 28 7.58 -0.59 5.99
C MET A 28 6.95 -1.90 5.50
N VAL A 29 7.48 -2.44 4.41
CA VAL A 29 7.05 -3.73 3.87
C VAL A 29 7.51 -4.85 4.79
N ASN A 30 6.58 -5.57 5.41
CA ASN A 30 6.87 -6.70 6.29
C ASN A 30 6.86 -8.04 5.58
N ALA A 31 6.05 -8.17 4.54
CA ALA A 31 5.94 -9.39 3.76
C ALA A 31 5.47 -9.06 2.35
N THR A 32 5.75 -9.95 1.42
CA THR A 32 5.35 -9.81 0.02
C THR A 32 4.66 -11.08 -0.45
N SER A 33 3.73 -10.92 -1.38
CA SER A 33 3.04 -12.02 -2.03
C SER A 33 2.56 -11.57 -3.41
N PHE A 34 1.84 -12.42 -4.09
CA PHE A 34 1.19 -12.04 -5.35
C PHE A 34 -0.06 -12.90 -5.56
N CYS A 35 -0.99 -12.38 -6.34
CA CYS A 35 -2.17 -13.13 -6.75
C CYS A 35 -1.84 -13.92 -8.00
N ALA A 36 -1.94 -15.24 -7.93
CA ALA A 36 -1.60 -16.12 -9.06
C ALA A 36 -2.55 -15.95 -10.25
N MET A 37 -3.77 -15.45 -10.01
CA MET A 37 -4.77 -15.30 -11.07
C MET A 37 -4.58 -14.02 -11.87
N CYS A 38 -4.35 -12.89 -11.21
CA CYS A 38 -4.17 -11.61 -11.91
C CYS A 38 -2.71 -11.15 -11.94
N MET A 39 -1.82 -11.90 -11.31
CA MET A 39 -0.37 -11.63 -11.24
C MET A 39 0.00 -10.30 -10.58
N LYS A 40 -0.91 -9.70 -9.82
CA LYS A 40 -0.61 -8.49 -9.05
C LYS A 40 0.23 -8.80 -7.84
N GLY A 41 1.26 -7.99 -7.62
CA GLY A 41 2.04 -8.01 -6.40
C GLY A 41 1.26 -7.46 -5.23
N LEU A 42 1.43 -8.07 -4.06
CA LEU A 42 0.79 -7.67 -2.81
C LEU A 42 1.85 -7.46 -1.74
N ILE A 43 1.59 -6.53 -0.84
CA ILE A 43 2.48 -6.29 0.30
C ILE A 43 1.67 -6.26 1.59
N ASN A 44 2.36 -6.57 2.69
CA ASN A 44 1.86 -6.39 4.05
C ASN A 44 2.67 -5.26 4.70
N ILE A 45 1.97 -4.31 5.30
CA ILE A 45 2.58 -3.14 5.97
C ILE A 45 2.49 -3.24 7.50
N GLY A 46 2.46 -4.46 8.02
CA GLY A 46 2.43 -4.69 9.47
C GLY A 46 1.05 -4.96 10.03
N GLN A 47 0.04 -5.09 9.19
CA GLN A 47 -1.35 -5.33 9.61
C GLN A 47 -1.68 -6.82 9.57
N ARG A 48 -2.57 -7.25 10.47
CA ARG A 48 -3.00 -8.63 10.57
C ARG A 48 -4.45 -8.77 10.14
N SER A 49 -4.76 -9.90 9.49
CA SER A 49 -6.12 -10.25 9.12
C SER A 49 -6.72 -11.16 10.18
N ARG A 50 -8.00 -10.95 10.49
CA ARG A 50 -8.79 -11.85 11.35
C ARG A 50 -9.36 -13.04 10.57
N HIS A 51 -9.27 -13.01 9.25
CA HIS A 51 -9.81 -14.03 8.35
C HIS A 51 -8.68 -14.87 7.79
N GLN A 52 -8.95 -16.17 7.59
CA GLN A 52 -7.95 -17.08 6.97
C GLN A 52 -7.75 -16.79 5.49
N ALA A 53 -8.74 -16.21 4.83
CA ALA A 53 -8.66 -15.86 3.42
C ALA A 53 -8.97 -14.37 3.23
N VAL A 54 -8.28 -13.76 2.28
CA VAL A 54 -8.54 -12.39 1.84
C VAL A 54 -8.87 -12.42 0.35
N MET A 55 -9.69 -11.46 -0.09
CA MET A 55 -10.07 -11.36 -1.48
C MET A 55 -9.17 -10.37 -2.20
N CYS A 56 -8.51 -10.83 -3.27
CA CYS A 56 -7.83 -9.94 -4.19
C CYS A 56 -8.86 -9.06 -4.93
N LYS A 57 -8.46 -7.90 -5.40
CA LYS A 57 -9.35 -7.02 -6.17
C LYS A 57 -9.90 -7.67 -7.45
N CYS A 58 -9.24 -8.72 -7.95
CA CYS A 58 -9.75 -9.50 -9.09
C CYS A 58 -10.84 -10.51 -8.70
N GLY A 59 -11.18 -10.62 -7.41
CA GLY A 59 -12.20 -11.54 -6.89
C GLY A 59 -11.67 -12.90 -6.46
N THR A 60 -10.39 -13.16 -6.57
CA THR A 60 -9.78 -14.44 -6.16
C THR A 60 -9.56 -14.46 -4.66
N LEU A 61 -9.99 -15.54 -4.00
CA LEU A 61 -9.71 -15.77 -2.59
C LEU A 61 -8.29 -16.30 -2.44
N MET A 62 -7.56 -15.75 -1.49
CA MET A 62 -6.17 -16.11 -1.19
C MET A 62 -6.05 -16.45 0.30
N ASP A 63 -5.14 -17.38 0.62
CA ASP A 63 -4.76 -17.62 2.00
C ASP A 63 -4.05 -16.38 2.55
N SER A 64 -4.55 -15.84 3.65
CA SER A 64 -3.98 -14.64 4.26
C SER A 64 -2.70 -14.92 5.05
N GLY A 65 -2.51 -16.15 5.52
CA GLY A 65 -1.44 -16.46 6.45
C GLY A 65 -1.48 -15.62 7.73
N GLY A 66 -2.66 -15.11 8.08
CA GLY A 66 -2.85 -14.20 9.24
C GLY A 66 -2.46 -12.75 8.95
N LEU A 67 -2.11 -12.41 7.72
CA LEU A 67 -1.68 -11.08 7.34
C LEU A 67 -2.70 -10.42 6.41
N MET A 68 -2.79 -9.09 6.48
CA MET A 68 -3.60 -8.31 5.55
C MET A 68 -2.74 -7.92 4.35
N TRP A 69 -3.25 -8.18 3.16
CA TRP A 69 -2.54 -7.94 1.90
C TRP A 69 -3.16 -6.76 1.16
N THR A 70 -2.31 -5.85 0.69
CA THR A 70 -2.72 -4.67 -0.08
C THR A 70 -1.95 -4.68 -1.40
N PRO A 71 -2.60 -4.34 -2.54
CA PRO A 71 -1.90 -4.23 -3.81
C PRO A 71 -0.73 -3.26 -3.73
N LYS A 72 0.43 -3.66 -4.25
CA LYS A 72 1.63 -2.83 -4.21
C LYS A 72 1.49 -1.52 -5.01
N ASP A 73 0.58 -1.47 -5.98
CA ASP A 73 0.34 -0.28 -6.79
C ASP A 73 -0.40 0.84 -6.03
N GLU A 74 -0.87 0.56 -4.81
CA GLU A 74 -1.40 1.58 -3.90
C GLU A 74 -0.31 2.25 -3.05
N PHE A 75 0.94 1.93 -3.32
CA PHE A 75 2.11 2.49 -2.64
C PHE A 75 3.18 2.85 -3.65
N VAL A 76 4.11 3.71 -3.24
CA VAL A 76 5.32 4.05 -3.98
C VAL A 76 6.51 3.95 -3.03
N LEU A 77 7.67 3.54 -3.54
CA LEU A 77 8.89 3.49 -2.72
C LEU A 77 9.25 4.90 -2.23
N LEU A 78 9.75 4.98 -0.99
CA LEU A 78 10.11 6.26 -0.39
C LEU A 78 11.21 6.99 -1.19
N ASP A 79 12.14 6.26 -1.79
CA ASP A 79 13.19 6.84 -2.63
C ASP A 79 12.67 7.34 -3.98
N GLN A 80 11.42 7.02 -4.34
CA GLN A 80 10.71 7.57 -5.50
C GLN A 80 9.79 8.74 -5.13
N LYS A 81 10.01 9.35 -3.98
CA LYS A 81 9.19 10.45 -3.47
C LYS A 81 9.07 11.61 -4.47
N GLN A 82 10.14 11.95 -5.17
CA GLN A 82 10.14 13.06 -6.12
C GLN A 82 9.19 12.82 -7.29
N GLU A 83 9.12 11.60 -7.80
CA GLU A 83 8.18 11.24 -8.85
C GLU A 83 6.73 11.34 -8.35
N ALA A 84 6.46 10.86 -7.14
CA ALA A 84 5.14 10.96 -6.53
C ALA A 84 4.75 12.42 -6.29
N LEU A 85 5.70 13.25 -5.86
CA LEU A 85 5.47 14.69 -5.67
C LEU A 85 5.10 15.37 -6.99
N GLN A 86 5.82 15.07 -8.06
CA GLN A 86 5.54 15.65 -9.37
C GLN A 86 4.14 15.24 -9.87
N ARG A 87 3.76 13.97 -9.68
CA ARG A 87 2.42 13.50 -10.04
C ARG A 87 1.34 14.19 -9.24
N ALA A 88 1.56 14.41 -7.94
CA ALA A 88 0.61 15.11 -7.08
C ALA A 88 0.40 16.55 -7.56
N VAL A 89 1.47 17.25 -7.91
CA VAL A 89 1.40 18.62 -8.46
C VAL A 89 0.66 18.63 -9.80
N ASP A 90 0.96 17.69 -10.69
CA ASP A 90 0.32 17.60 -12.02
C ASP A 90 -1.18 17.31 -11.89
N CYS A 91 -1.59 16.58 -10.87
CA CYS A 91 -2.99 16.28 -10.57
C CYS A 91 -3.66 17.34 -9.68
N GLU A 92 -2.94 18.40 -9.31
CA GLU A 92 -3.41 19.47 -8.42
C GLU A 92 -3.81 18.95 -7.03
N ASP A 93 -3.21 17.84 -6.59
CA ASP A 93 -3.39 17.28 -5.24
C ASP A 93 -2.36 17.92 -4.29
N TYR A 94 -2.61 19.20 -3.92
CA TYR A 94 -1.66 19.98 -3.15
C TYR A 94 -1.52 19.52 -1.71
N GLU A 95 -2.56 18.92 -1.13
CA GLU A 95 -2.48 18.36 0.23
C GLU A 95 -1.49 17.19 0.26
N PHE A 96 -1.59 16.29 -0.72
CA PHE A 96 -0.67 15.16 -0.84
C PHE A 96 0.74 15.66 -1.15
N ALA A 97 0.88 16.61 -2.05
CA ALA A 97 2.19 17.22 -2.37
C ALA A 97 2.85 17.82 -1.13
N ALA A 98 2.09 18.51 -0.27
CA ALA A 98 2.61 19.06 0.98
C ALA A 98 3.09 17.97 1.93
N LYS A 99 2.32 16.88 2.08
CA LYS A 99 2.74 15.74 2.91
C LYS A 99 4.03 15.11 2.39
N LEU A 100 4.16 14.96 1.08
CA LEU A 100 5.37 14.40 0.46
C LEU A 100 6.59 15.29 0.69
N ARG A 101 6.43 16.62 0.63
CA ARG A 101 7.53 17.55 0.88
C ARG A 101 8.04 17.48 2.31
N ASP A 102 7.16 17.18 3.26
CA ASP A 102 7.50 17.13 4.68
C ASP A 102 8.16 15.81 5.11
N LEU A 103 8.24 14.84 4.22
CA LEU A 103 8.88 13.55 4.51
C LEU A 103 10.41 13.63 4.50
#